data_3ead635ee012f99b7bc91ac2db57a0d1
#
_entry.id   3ead635ee012f99b7bc91ac2db57a0d1
#
_cell.length_a   1.000
_cell.length_b   1.000
_cell.length_c   1.000
_cell.angle_alpha   90.00
_cell.angle_beta   90.00
_cell.angle_gamma   90.00
#
_symmetry.space_group_name_H-M   'P 1'
#
loop_
_entity.id
_entity.type
_entity.pdbx_description
1 polymer ?
#
loop_
_entity_poly.entity_id
_entity_poly.type
_entity_poly.pdbx_seq_one_letter_code
_entity_poly.pdbx_strand_id
1 'polypeptide(L)'
;MASYSVVPKPSIEKDLRSLPKSTVARVLTQFEKLAEDPFPRQAVKLEAAIDLFRVRVGDYRVIYEVDRDAKQVIIHHVRHRRDVYKRL
;
A
#
# COMPACT_ATOMS: atom_id res chain seq x y z
N MET A 1 -0.20 -18.45 -6.00
CA MET A 1 -1.52 -18.20 -5.40
C MET A 1 -1.41 -17.12 -4.34
N ALA A 2 -2.34 -16.17 -4.34
CA ALA A 2 -2.34 -15.11 -3.33
C ALA A 2 -2.70 -15.68 -1.96
N SER A 3 -1.92 -15.33 -0.93
CA SER A 3 -2.16 -15.76 0.44
C SER A 3 -3.04 -14.79 1.21
N TYR A 4 -3.08 -13.53 0.76
CA TYR A 4 -3.82 -12.45 1.40
C TYR A 4 -4.77 -11.80 0.42
N SER A 5 -5.83 -11.21 0.94
CA SER A 5 -6.75 -10.37 0.15
C SER A 5 -6.37 -8.92 0.32
N VAL A 6 -6.32 -8.16 -0.75
CA VAL A 6 -6.05 -6.73 -0.69
C VAL A 6 -7.36 -5.97 -0.57
N VAL A 7 -7.48 -5.16 0.48
CA VAL A 7 -8.70 -4.41 0.80
C VAL A 7 -8.35 -2.92 0.83
N PRO A 8 -8.58 -2.19 -0.28
CA PRO A 8 -8.36 -0.75 -0.27
C PRO A 8 -9.42 -0.05 0.57
N LYS A 9 -9.00 0.95 1.34
CA LYS A 9 -9.97 1.83 1.99
C LYS A 9 -10.74 2.63 0.94
N PRO A 10 -11.98 3.08 1.24
CA PRO A 10 -12.78 3.82 0.25
C PRO A 10 -12.08 5.04 -0.34
N SER A 11 -11.24 5.72 0.44
CA SER A 11 -10.49 6.88 -0.03
C SER A 11 -9.45 6.58 -1.11
N ILE A 12 -9.06 5.31 -1.27
CA ILE A 12 -8.01 4.92 -2.22
C ILE A 12 -8.46 5.18 -3.66
N GLU A 13 -9.72 4.95 -3.98
CA GLU A 13 -10.24 5.23 -5.33
C GLU A 13 -9.99 6.69 -5.70
N LYS A 14 -10.27 7.61 -4.78
CA LYS A 14 -10.01 9.02 -4.99
C LYS A 14 -8.51 9.31 -5.17
N ASP A 15 -7.68 8.68 -4.35
CA ASP A 15 -6.23 8.82 -4.49
C ASP A 15 -5.76 8.39 -5.87
N LEU A 16 -6.25 7.26 -6.35
CA LEU A 16 -5.84 6.72 -7.65
C LEU A 16 -6.30 7.60 -8.82
N ARG A 17 -7.45 8.25 -8.70
CA ARG A 17 -7.94 9.15 -9.76
C ARG A 17 -7.02 10.34 -10.00
N SER A 18 -6.28 10.77 -9.00
CA SER A 18 -5.37 11.91 -9.13
C SER A 18 -4.01 11.53 -9.72
N LEU A 19 -3.78 10.25 -10.00
CA LEU A 19 -2.49 9.76 -10.47
C LEU A 19 -2.49 9.58 -11.99
N PRO A 20 -1.31 9.72 -12.64
CA PRO A 20 -1.18 9.33 -14.04
C PRO A 20 -1.54 7.87 -14.23
N LYS A 21 -2.11 7.52 -15.39
CA LYS A 21 -2.53 6.15 -15.68
C LYS A 21 -1.41 5.14 -15.54
N SER A 22 -0.20 5.49 -15.98
CA SER A 22 0.95 4.60 -15.87
C SER A 22 1.30 4.33 -14.41
N THR A 23 1.15 5.32 -13.54
CA THR A 23 1.38 5.17 -12.11
C THR A 23 0.31 4.27 -11.50
N VAL A 24 -0.95 4.45 -11.88
CA VAL A 24 -2.05 3.61 -11.40
C VAL A 24 -1.76 2.13 -11.72
N ALA A 25 -1.34 1.84 -12.95
CA ALA A 25 -1.02 0.47 -13.34
C ALA A 25 0.08 -0.13 -12.46
N ARG A 26 1.11 0.65 -12.16
CA ARG A 26 2.21 0.20 -11.30
C ARG A 26 1.75 -0.02 -9.86
N VAL A 27 0.88 0.86 -9.36
CA VAL A 27 0.33 0.73 -8.00
C VAL A 27 -0.52 -0.54 -7.90
N LEU A 28 -1.37 -0.79 -8.89
CA LEU A 28 -2.20 -2.00 -8.89
C LEU A 28 -1.37 -3.26 -8.97
N THR A 29 -0.29 -3.24 -9.74
CA THR A 29 0.66 -4.36 -9.79
C THR A 29 1.28 -4.59 -8.40
N GLN A 30 1.61 -3.50 -7.70
CA GLN A 30 2.16 -3.61 -6.34
C GLN A 30 1.14 -4.22 -5.38
N PHE A 31 -0.14 -3.88 -5.51
CA PHE A 31 -1.19 -4.49 -4.70
C PHE A 31 -1.23 -6.01 -4.91
N GLU A 32 -1.12 -6.46 -6.16
CA GLU A 32 -1.09 -7.90 -6.46
C GLU A 32 0.10 -8.58 -5.80
N LYS A 33 1.26 -7.93 -5.83
CA LYS A 33 2.46 -8.46 -5.18
C LYS A 33 2.29 -8.55 -3.67
N LEU A 34 1.64 -7.56 -3.07
CA LEU A 34 1.39 -7.57 -1.62
C LEU A 34 0.41 -8.67 -1.23
N ALA A 35 -0.52 -9.05 -2.12
CA ALA A 35 -1.41 -10.16 -1.86
C ALA A 35 -0.65 -11.49 -1.75
N GLU A 36 0.43 -11.65 -2.49
CA GLU A 36 1.26 -12.84 -2.44
C GLU A 36 2.28 -12.79 -1.30
N ASP A 37 2.88 -11.61 -1.09
CA ASP A 37 3.87 -11.38 -0.03
C ASP A 37 3.64 -10.00 0.58
N PRO A 38 2.95 -9.90 1.72
CA PRO A 38 2.69 -8.61 2.35
C PRO A 38 3.92 -8.01 3.06
N PHE A 39 5.02 -8.73 3.13
CA PHE A 39 6.24 -8.26 3.80
C PHE A 39 7.44 -8.28 2.84
N PRO A 40 7.35 -7.59 1.67
CA PRO A 40 8.47 -7.59 0.75
C PRO A 40 9.69 -6.90 1.37
N ARG A 41 10.88 -7.25 0.86
CA ARG A 41 12.14 -6.74 1.41
C ARG A 41 12.21 -5.22 1.45
N GLN A 42 11.64 -4.54 0.44
CA GLN A 42 11.67 -3.08 0.36
C GLN A 42 10.64 -2.38 1.22
N ALA A 43 9.73 -3.12 1.87
CA ALA A 43 8.76 -2.51 2.76
C ALA A 43 9.43 -2.05 4.04
N VAL A 44 9.04 -0.87 4.51
CA VAL A 44 9.54 -0.29 5.75
C VAL A 44 8.42 -0.27 6.77
N LYS A 45 8.68 -0.84 7.94
CA LYS A 45 7.70 -0.86 9.02
C LYS A 45 7.61 0.54 9.64
N LEU A 46 6.40 1.09 9.71
CA LEU A 46 6.16 2.43 10.22
C LEU A 46 5.74 2.45 11.68
N GLU A 47 5.05 1.40 12.13
CA GLU A 47 4.52 1.34 13.49
C GLU A 47 4.79 -0.02 14.09
N ALA A 48 5.47 -0.06 15.24
CA ALA A 48 5.84 -1.31 15.89
C ALA A 48 4.65 -2.01 16.54
N ALA A 49 3.65 -1.24 17.01
CA ALA A 49 2.50 -1.81 17.72
C ALA A 49 1.52 -2.50 16.78
N ILE A 50 1.52 -2.14 15.50
CA ILE A 50 0.68 -2.75 14.47
C ILE A 50 1.53 -3.02 13.23
N ASP A 51 1.08 -3.91 12.37
CA ASP A 51 1.78 -4.21 11.12
C ASP A 51 1.44 -3.16 10.06
N LEU A 52 1.96 -1.95 10.26
CA LEU A 52 1.77 -0.82 9.34
C LEU A 52 3.09 -0.60 8.60
N PHE A 53 3.02 -0.60 7.26
CA PHE A 53 4.19 -0.58 6.39
C PHE A 53 4.05 0.47 5.29
N ARG A 54 5.19 0.82 4.74
CA ARG A 54 5.29 1.66 3.56
C ARG A 54 6.08 0.92 2.50
N VAL A 55 5.59 0.94 1.27
CA VAL A 55 6.32 0.42 0.11
C VAL A 55 6.34 1.48 -0.98
N ARG A 56 7.48 1.58 -1.67
CA ARG A 56 7.69 2.59 -2.70
C ARG A 56 7.24 2.09 -4.06
N VAL A 57 6.55 2.95 -4.82
CA VAL A 57 6.20 2.72 -6.22
C VAL A 57 6.55 4.01 -6.98
N GLY A 58 7.73 4.06 -7.59
CA GLY A 58 8.22 5.28 -8.23
C GLY A 58 8.34 6.42 -7.21
N ASP A 59 7.69 7.55 -7.49
CA ASP A 59 7.68 8.69 -6.58
C ASP A 59 6.54 8.64 -5.58
N TYR A 60 5.82 7.53 -5.53
CA TYR A 60 4.67 7.38 -4.66
C TYR A 60 4.97 6.38 -3.56
N ARG A 61 4.22 6.48 -2.47
CA ARG A 61 4.30 5.56 -1.34
C ARG A 61 2.94 4.96 -1.11
N VAL A 62 2.92 3.64 -0.93
CA VAL A 62 1.72 2.91 -0.54
C VAL A 62 1.86 2.61 0.95
N ILE A 63 0.91 3.12 1.74
CA ILE A 63 0.85 2.84 3.19
C ILE A 63 -0.21 1.78 3.39
N TYR A 64 0.16 0.67 4.00
CA TYR A 64 -0.74 -0.44 4.19
C TYR A 64 -0.54 -1.10 5.54
N GLU A 65 -1.58 -1.76 5.98
CA GLU A 65 -1.61 -2.53 7.23
C GLU A 65 -1.83 -3.99 6.88
N VAL A 66 -1.17 -4.89 7.60
CA VAL A 66 -1.37 -6.32 7.42
C VAL A 66 -2.12 -6.87 8.62
N ASP A 67 -3.29 -7.45 8.35
CA ASP A 67 -4.06 -8.19 9.35
C ASP A 67 -3.79 -9.67 9.14
N ARG A 68 -2.92 -10.22 9.98
CA ARG A 68 -2.47 -11.60 9.83
C ARG A 68 -3.57 -12.61 10.14
N ASP A 69 -4.46 -12.27 11.04
CA ASP A 69 -5.56 -13.17 11.42
C ASP A 69 -6.61 -13.26 10.32
N ALA A 70 -7.00 -12.11 9.77
CA ALA A 70 -7.96 -12.05 8.68
C ALA A 70 -7.35 -12.33 7.32
N LYS A 71 -6.02 -12.40 7.23
CA LYS A 71 -5.30 -12.57 5.96
C LYS A 71 -5.64 -11.46 4.98
N GLN A 72 -5.57 -10.22 5.45
CA GLN A 72 -5.89 -9.04 4.66
C GLN A 72 -4.74 -8.03 4.64
N VAL A 73 -4.56 -7.40 3.49
CA VAL A 73 -3.69 -6.24 3.32
C VAL A 73 -4.60 -5.04 3.11
N ILE A 74 -4.63 -4.14 4.08
CA ILE A 74 -5.53 -2.99 4.06
C ILE A 74 -4.74 -1.79 3.57
N ILE A 75 -5.13 -1.26 2.41
CA ILE A 75 -4.43 -0.10 1.82
C ILE A 75 -5.00 1.17 2.42
N HIS A 76 -4.16 1.91 3.14
CA HIS A 76 -4.55 3.14 3.82
C HIS A 76 -4.38 4.39 2.97
N HIS A 77 -3.24 4.50 2.27
CA HIS A 77 -2.92 5.70 1.51
C HIS A 77 -2.05 5.35 0.30
N VAL A 78 -2.25 6.11 -0.78
CA VAL A 78 -1.32 6.15 -1.91
C VAL A 78 -1.00 7.62 -2.11
N ARG A 79 0.21 8.05 -1.76
CA ARG A 79 0.59 9.46 -1.73
C ARG A 79 1.91 9.67 -2.44
N HIS A 80 2.05 10.87 -3.01
CA HIS A 80 3.34 11.31 -3.52
C HIS A 80 4.32 11.36 -2.34
N ARG A 81 5.59 11.07 -2.59
CA ARG A 81 6.62 11.02 -1.55
C ARG A 81 6.65 12.26 -0.65
N ARG A 82 6.31 13.43 -1.20
CA ARG A 82 6.26 14.67 -0.45
C ARG A 82 5.14 14.71 0.57
N ASP A 83 4.02 14.10 0.24
CA ASP A 83 2.82 14.18 1.06
C ASP A 83 2.82 13.18 2.21
N VAL A 84 3.52 12.07 2.04
CA VAL A 84 3.59 11.02 3.07
C VAL A 84 4.15 11.57 4.37
N TYR A 85 5.20 12.37 4.28
CA TYR A 85 5.88 12.88 5.46
C TYR A 85 5.15 14.01 6.17
N LYS A 86 4.11 14.54 5.57
CA LYS A 86 3.31 15.61 6.16
C LYS A 86 2.13 15.10 6.97
N ARG A 87 1.68 13.88 6.71
CA ARG A 87 0.43 13.36 7.25
C ARG A 87 0.58 12.17 8.18
N LEU A 88 1.76 11.63 8.24
CA LEU A 88 2.06 10.55 9.16
C LEU A 88 2.77 11.08 10.38
#